data_2fbd7bd2eea04eb279dfe05ba4d5ce40
#
_entry.id   2fbd7bd2eea04eb279dfe05ba4d5ce40
#
_cell.length_a   1.000
_cell.length_b   1.000
_cell.length_c   1.000
_cell.angle_alpha   90.00
_cell.angle_beta   90.00
_cell.angle_gamma   90.00
#
_symmetry.space_group_name_H-M   'P 1'
#
loop_
_entity.id
_entity.type
_entity.pdbx_description
1 polymer ?
#
loop_
_entity_poly.entity_id
_entity_poly.type
_entity_poly.pdbx_seq_one_letter_code
_entity_poly.pdbx_strand_id
1 'polypeptide(L)'
;EAFCLGNEFLHYEFGKKEGNFIKLERHGEALVTAPVEWNVYRAPTDNDRNIVNVWKEAGYDRSVVKVYGCEAKLRQGIVTITCDFSIAAVFIQPFLRLHAVWTVNGDGEIRVTVDGKRDTAFPFLPRFGLKFCIPEKQQEVAYFGYGPHESYCDKHQASYMDVFHTTVP
;
A
#
# COMPACT_ATOMS: atom_id res chain seq x y z
N GLU A 1 13.58 14.68 -0.90
CA GLU A 1 14.69 13.77 -1.20
C GLU A 1 14.14 12.39 -1.56
N ALA A 2 14.65 11.79 -2.66
CA ALA A 2 14.24 10.47 -3.14
C ALA A 2 15.45 9.62 -3.55
N PHE A 3 15.27 8.31 -3.58
CA PHE A 3 16.13 7.40 -4.31
C PHE A 3 15.59 7.25 -5.74
N CYS A 4 16.45 7.49 -6.75
CA CYS A 4 16.10 7.29 -8.15
C CYS A 4 16.68 5.94 -8.60
N LEU A 5 15.82 5.09 -9.13
CA LEU A 5 16.15 3.78 -9.65
C LEU A 5 15.76 3.74 -11.13
N GLY A 6 16.62 3.22 -11.98
CA GLY A 6 16.26 3.13 -13.38
C GLY A 6 17.27 2.44 -14.26
N ASN A 7 16.85 2.14 -15.45
CA ASN A 7 17.63 1.66 -16.57
C ASN A 7 17.07 2.29 -17.86
N GLU A 8 17.35 1.74 -19.02
CA GLU A 8 16.93 2.29 -20.33
C GLU A 8 15.39 2.33 -20.52
N PHE A 9 14.61 1.54 -19.74
CA PHE A 9 13.15 1.46 -19.87
C PHE A 9 12.37 1.66 -18.58
N LEU A 10 13.04 1.76 -17.44
CA LEU A 10 12.42 1.99 -16.12
C LEU A 10 12.90 3.30 -15.52
N HIS A 11 11.98 4.06 -14.92
CA HIS A 11 12.28 5.19 -14.06
C HIS A 11 11.40 5.20 -12.84
N TYR A 12 11.94 4.80 -11.69
CA TYR A 12 11.24 4.74 -10.42
C TYR A 12 11.87 5.71 -9.42
N GLU A 13 11.03 6.40 -8.66
CA GLU A 13 11.47 7.28 -7.58
C GLU A 13 10.83 6.83 -6.27
N PHE A 14 11.67 6.58 -5.27
CA PHE A 14 11.25 6.22 -3.92
C PHE A 14 11.46 7.39 -2.98
N GLY A 15 10.36 7.96 -2.46
CA GLY A 15 10.37 9.10 -1.54
C GLY A 15 10.81 8.70 -0.14
N LYS A 16 11.88 9.31 0.36
CA LYS A 16 12.41 9.04 1.70
C LYS A 16 11.49 9.50 2.82
N LYS A 17 10.66 10.53 2.55
CA LYS A 17 9.68 11.04 3.51
C LYS A 17 8.37 10.24 3.48
N GLU A 18 8.01 9.77 2.31
CA GLU A 18 6.81 8.99 2.04
C GLU A 18 6.98 7.53 2.48
N GLY A 19 8.24 7.03 2.47
CA GLY A 19 8.56 5.61 2.71
C GLY A 19 7.94 4.68 1.68
N ASN A 20 7.78 5.20 0.45
CA ASN A 20 7.09 4.51 -0.63
C ASN A 20 7.47 5.11 -1.99
N PHE A 21 7.04 4.46 -3.09
CA PHE A 21 7.25 4.97 -4.43
C PHE A 21 6.37 6.19 -4.68
N ILE A 22 7.01 7.28 -5.15
CA ILE A 22 6.35 8.52 -5.55
C ILE A 22 6.21 8.64 -7.07
N LYS A 23 6.98 7.84 -7.80
CA LYS A 23 6.91 7.75 -9.26
C LYS A 23 7.24 6.33 -9.70
N LEU A 24 6.43 5.79 -10.59
CA LEU A 24 6.67 4.53 -11.29
C LEU A 24 6.39 4.75 -12.78
N GLU A 25 7.41 4.58 -13.60
CA GLU A 25 7.34 4.81 -15.03
C GLU A 25 8.04 3.67 -15.79
N ARG A 26 7.44 3.19 -16.86
CA ARG A 26 8.00 2.14 -17.73
C ARG A 26 7.81 2.53 -19.19
N HIS A 27 8.88 2.45 -19.99
CA HIS A 27 8.90 2.86 -21.40
C HIS A 27 8.37 4.30 -21.63
N GLY A 28 8.62 5.21 -20.68
CA GLY A 28 8.13 6.58 -20.72
C GLY A 28 6.66 6.75 -20.35
N GLU A 29 5.97 5.67 -19.96
CA GLU A 29 4.58 5.72 -19.51
C GLU A 29 4.48 5.64 -17.98
N ALA A 30 3.69 6.54 -17.39
CA ALA A 30 3.41 6.51 -15.96
C ALA A 30 2.51 5.30 -15.62
N LEU A 31 2.94 4.53 -14.64
CA LEU A 31 2.16 3.42 -14.07
C LEU A 31 1.26 3.88 -12.91
N VAL A 32 1.65 4.99 -12.27
CA VAL A 32 0.85 5.63 -11.21
C VAL A 32 0.79 7.13 -11.47
N THR A 33 -0.32 7.76 -11.07
CA THR A 33 -0.57 9.20 -11.23
C THR A 33 -0.35 10.00 -9.95
N ALA A 34 -0.16 9.31 -8.83
CA ALA A 34 0.14 9.88 -7.52
C ALA A 34 1.08 8.95 -6.75
N PRO A 35 1.75 9.44 -5.69
CA PRO A 35 2.53 8.60 -4.80
C PRO A 35 1.73 7.40 -4.27
N VAL A 36 2.39 6.25 -4.17
CA VAL A 36 1.81 5.06 -3.54
C VAL A 36 1.70 5.32 -2.03
N GLU A 37 0.54 5.01 -1.46
CA GLU A 37 0.23 5.30 -0.06
C GLU A 37 0.07 4.01 0.75
N TRP A 38 0.54 4.03 2.00
CA TRP A 38 0.13 3.05 3.00
C TRP A 38 -1.29 3.35 3.44
N ASN A 39 -2.17 2.36 3.39
CA ASN A 39 -3.59 2.54 3.69
C ASN A 39 -4.03 1.61 4.81
N VAL A 40 -4.63 2.20 5.84
CA VAL A 40 -5.17 1.50 7.02
C VAL A 40 -6.68 1.69 7.18
N TYR A 41 -7.31 2.48 6.30
CA TYR A 41 -8.73 2.82 6.40
C TYR A 41 -9.48 2.50 5.11
N ARG A 42 -10.73 2.07 5.25
CA ARG A 42 -11.68 1.84 4.16
C ARG A 42 -13.01 2.52 4.45
N ALA A 43 -13.81 2.76 3.43
CA ALA A 43 -15.19 3.19 3.62
C ALA A 43 -15.92 2.19 4.53
N PRO A 44 -16.57 2.66 5.60
CA PRO A 44 -17.36 1.81 6.49
C PRO A 44 -18.56 1.18 5.76
N THR A 45 -18.85 -0.05 6.11
CA THR A 45 -20.08 -0.74 5.71
C THR A 45 -21.13 -0.65 6.83
N ASP A 46 -22.37 -1.12 6.58
CA ASP A 46 -23.43 -1.16 7.60
C ASP A 46 -23.03 -2.00 8.82
N ASN A 47 -22.23 -3.04 8.61
CA ASN A 47 -21.70 -3.87 9.70
C ASN A 47 -20.73 -3.13 10.62
N ASP A 48 -20.09 -2.08 10.12
CA ASP A 48 -19.11 -1.29 10.88
C ASP A 48 -19.74 -0.21 11.76
N ARG A 49 -21.06 -0.02 11.74
CA ARG A 49 -21.76 1.07 12.45
C ARG A 49 -21.39 1.20 13.93
N ASN A 50 -21.07 0.09 14.59
CA ASN A 50 -20.72 0.07 16.01
C ASN A 50 -19.24 0.39 16.26
N ILE A 51 -18.35 0.22 15.28
CA ILE A 51 -16.91 0.39 15.42
C ILE A 51 -16.36 1.63 14.71
N VAL A 52 -17.09 2.17 13.74
CA VAL A 52 -16.61 3.28 12.89
C VAL A 52 -16.20 4.51 13.70
N ASN A 53 -16.91 4.85 14.77
CA ASN A 53 -16.57 5.98 15.62
C ASN A 53 -15.25 5.73 16.38
N VAL A 54 -15.03 4.51 16.85
CA VAL A 54 -13.78 4.12 17.52
C VAL A 54 -12.59 4.19 16.56
N TRP A 55 -12.75 3.80 15.29
CA TRP A 55 -11.72 3.97 14.26
C TRP A 55 -11.41 5.44 13.97
N LYS A 56 -12.43 6.31 13.94
CA LYS A 56 -12.26 7.76 13.75
C LYS A 56 -11.60 8.40 14.97
N GLU A 57 -11.94 8.00 16.18
CA GLU A 57 -11.28 8.42 17.40
C GLU A 57 -9.80 8.01 17.43
N ALA A 58 -9.49 6.79 16.98
CA ALA A 58 -8.12 6.31 16.76
C ALA A 58 -7.39 7.06 15.62
N GLY A 59 -8.10 7.81 14.79
CA GLY A 59 -7.54 8.62 13.71
C GLY A 59 -7.15 7.83 12.46
N TYR A 60 -7.74 6.66 12.23
CA TYR A 60 -7.41 5.81 11.09
C TYR A 60 -7.78 6.45 9.75
N ASP A 61 -8.86 7.25 9.71
CA ASP A 61 -9.37 7.99 8.55
C ASP A 61 -8.50 9.19 8.13
N ARG A 62 -7.57 9.62 9.01
CA ARG A 62 -6.67 10.76 8.80
C ARG A 62 -5.24 10.47 9.20
N SER A 63 -4.83 9.22 9.06
CA SER A 63 -3.50 8.77 9.42
C SER A 63 -2.45 9.28 8.45
N VAL A 64 -1.26 9.51 8.97
CA VAL A 64 -0.07 9.94 8.24
C VAL A 64 1.09 9.00 8.52
N VAL A 65 1.99 8.86 7.56
CA VAL A 65 3.23 8.12 7.70
C VAL A 65 4.31 9.05 8.23
N LYS A 66 5.07 8.56 9.20
CA LYS A 66 6.30 9.20 9.68
C LYS A 66 7.46 8.24 9.50
N VAL A 67 8.35 8.54 8.57
CA VAL A 67 9.58 7.78 8.31
C VAL A 67 10.67 8.21 9.29
N TYR A 68 11.35 7.24 9.88
CA TYR A 68 12.48 7.44 10.78
C TYR A 68 13.83 7.29 10.07
N GLY A 69 13.88 6.42 9.06
CA GLY A 69 15.03 6.20 8.24
C GLY A 69 14.73 5.33 7.03
N CYS A 70 15.43 5.63 5.93
CA CYS A 70 15.42 4.81 4.73
C CYS A 70 16.85 4.67 4.19
N GLU A 71 17.24 3.45 3.83
CA GLU A 71 18.49 3.13 3.18
C GLU A 71 18.24 2.38 1.88
N ALA A 72 19.09 2.61 0.88
CA ALA A 72 19.07 1.87 -0.38
C ALA A 72 20.43 1.23 -0.66
N LYS A 73 20.44 -0.01 -1.14
CA LYS A 73 21.64 -0.76 -1.51
C LYS A 73 21.42 -1.45 -2.86
N LEU A 74 22.40 -1.33 -3.75
CA LEU A 74 22.44 -2.07 -5.02
C LEU A 74 23.41 -3.25 -4.91
N ARG A 75 22.93 -4.46 -5.18
CA ARG A 75 23.74 -5.67 -5.25
C ARG A 75 23.27 -6.56 -6.39
N GLN A 76 24.16 -6.97 -7.26
CA GLN A 76 23.89 -7.92 -8.37
C GLN A 76 22.65 -7.53 -9.21
N GLY A 77 22.49 -6.23 -9.50
CA GLY A 77 21.35 -5.74 -10.29
C GLY A 77 20.02 -5.62 -9.54
N ILE A 78 20.00 -5.94 -8.24
CA ILE A 78 18.80 -5.79 -7.39
C ILE A 78 19.02 -4.61 -6.45
N VAL A 79 18.08 -3.67 -6.46
CA VAL A 79 18.02 -2.59 -5.47
C VAL A 79 17.19 -3.06 -4.29
N THR A 80 17.75 -2.96 -3.08
CA THR A 80 17.02 -3.20 -1.83
C THR A 80 16.90 -1.87 -1.09
N ILE A 81 15.65 -1.48 -0.76
CA ILE A 81 15.34 -0.30 0.05
C ILE A 81 14.74 -0.78 1.36
N THR A 82 15.32 -0.33 2.47
CA THR A 82 14.84 -0.66 3.82
C THR A 82 14.36 0.61 4.48
N CYS A 83 13.15 0.61 5.03
CA CYS A 83 12.56 1.76 5.70
C CYS A 83 11.93 1.39 7.03
N ASP A 84 12.21 2.20 8.06
CA ASP A 84 11.53 2.17 9.34
C ASP A 84 10.59 3.36 9.46
N PHE A 85 9.32 3.10 9.75
CA PHE A 85 8.31 4.15 9.84
C PHE A 85 7.17 3.79 10.79
N SER A 86 6.36 4.76 11.10
CA SER A 86 5.12 4.57 11.86
C SER A 86 3.94 5.21 11.17
N ILE A 87 2.75 4.73 11.52
CA ILE A 87 1.48 5.31 11.09
C ILE A 87 0.73 5.79 12.33
N ALA A 88 0.29 7.05 12.29
CA ALA A 88 -0.45 7.72 13.36
C ALA A 88 -1.31 8.83 12.78
N ALA A 89 -2.33 9.28 13.50
CA ALA A 89 -2.91 10.60 13.24
C ALA A 89 -2.11 11.70 13.95
N VAL A 90 -2.26 12.94 13.49
CA VAL A 90 -1.63 14.09 14.14
C VAL A 90 -2.14 14.19 15.58
N PHE A 91 -1.21 14.40 16.53
CA PHE A 91 -1.43 14.46 17.99
C PHE A 91 -1.89 13.13 18.63
N ILE A 92 -1.83 12.01 17.90
CA ILE A 92 -2.13 10.67 18.43
C ILE A 92 -0.84 9.83 18.41
N GLN A 93 -0.66 8.96 19.41
CA GLN A 93 0.47 8.04 19.46
C GLN A 93 0.42 7.07 18.25
N PRO A 94 1.58 6.63 17.72
CA PRO A 94 1.62 5.67 16.64
C PRO A 94 0.92 4.36 17.00
N PHE A 95 -0.14 4.05 16.27
CA PHE A 95 -0.86 2.79 16.42
C PHE A 95 -0.21 1.63 15.63
N LEU A 96 0.71 1.94 14.69
CA LEU A 96 1.41 0.96 13.88
C LEU A 96 2.85 1.38 13.67
N ARG A 97 3.81 0.48 13.97
CA ARG A 97 5.24 0.64 13.66
C ARG A 97 5.64 -0.44 12.69
N LEU A 98 6.33 -0.06 11.63
CA LEU A 98 6.58 -0.90 10.47
C LEU A 98 8.05 -0.84 10.07
N HIS A 99 8.54 -2.00 9.64
CA HIS A 99 9.79 -2.20 8.95
C HIS A 99 9.49 -2.77 7.59
N ALA A 100 9.79 -2.03 6.52
CA ALA A 100 9.53 -2.47 5.15
C ALA A 100 10.84 -2.68 4.40
N VAL A 101 10.93 -3.80 3.70
CA VAL A 101 12.02 -4.14 2.79
C VAL A 101 11.45 -4.26 1.38
N TRP A 102 11.82 -3.33 0.52
CA TRP A 102 11.48 -3.32 -0.89
C TRP A 102 12.64 -3.87 -1.70
N THR A 103 12.37 -4.73 -2.66
CA THR A 103 13.36 -5.15 -3.66
C THR A 103 12.86 -4.83 -5.05
N VAL A 104 13.72 -4.29 -5.90
CA VAL A 104 13.45 -3.96 -7.29
C VAL A 104 14.52 -4.60 -8.15
N ASN A 105 14.14 -5.44 -9.11
CA ASN A 105 15.05 -6.05 -10.07
C ASN A 105 15.12 -5.23 -11.38
N GLY A 106 16.02 -5.64 -12.28
CA GLY A 106 16.23 -4.96 -13.57
C GLY A 106 15.02 -5.01 -14.51
N ASP A 107 14.10 -5.97 -14.34
CA ASP A 107 12.88 -6.11 -15.14
C ASP A 107 11.73 -5.21 -14.62
N GLY A 108 11.95 -4.55 -13.48
CA GLY A 108 10.98 -3.67 -12.83
C GLY A 108 10.00 -4.38 -11.90
N GLU A 109 10.23 -5.66 -11.57
CA GLU A 109 9.46 -6.32 -10.52
C GLU A 109 9.77 -5.67 -9.18
N ILE A 110 8.72 -5.31 -8.46
CA ILE A 110 8.78 -4.76 -7.11
C ILE A 110 8.20 -5.80 -6.15
N ARG A 111 8.98 -6.16 -5.14
CA ARG A 111 8.52 -6.97 -4.01
C ARG A 111 8.65 -6.18 -2.73
N VAL A 112 7.67 -6.28 -1.85
CA VAL A 112 7.73 -5.72 -0.50
C VAL A 112 7.48 -6.77 0.54
N THR A 113 8.31 -6.77 1.58
CA THR A 113 8.09 -7.52 2.81
C THR A 113 7.92 -6.51 3.94
N VAL A 114 6.89 -6.68 4.75
CA VAL A 114 6.56 -5.73 5.81
C VAL A 114 6.38 -6.48 7.12
N ASP A 115 7.19 -6.12 8.09
CA ASP A 115 7.03 -6.53 9.48
C ASP A 115 6.42 -5.40 10.26
N GLY A 116 5.37 -5.69 11.03
CA GLY A 116 4.61 -4.67 11.73
C GLY A 116 4.22 -5.03 13.14
N LYS A 117 4.31 -4.03 14.03
CA LYS A 117 3.80 -4.12 15.39
C LYS A 117 2.67 -3.12 15.58
N ARG A 118 1.45 -3.65 15.79
CA ARG A 118 0.29 -2.84 16.18
C ARG A 118 0.31 -2.63 17.70
N ASP A 119 0.01 -1.42 18.12
CA ASP A 119 -0.27 -1.12 19.52
C ASP A 119 -1.66 -1.67 19.89
N THR A 120 -1.71 -2.55 20.88
CA THR A 120 -2.94 -3.22 21.33
C THR A 120 -3.91 -2.33 22.08
N ALA A 121 -3.49 -1.13 22.51
CA ALA A 121 -4.37 -0.11 23.07
C ALA A 121 -5.34 0.49 22.04
N PHE A 122 -5.02 0.33 20.75
CA PHE A 122 -5.87 0.78 19.64
C PHE A 122 -6.77 -0.34 19.13
N PRO A 123 -7.93 -0.03 18.51
CA PRO A 123 -8.82 -1.02 17.92
C PRO A 123 -8.12 -1.78 16.78
N PHE A 124 -8.73 -2.89 16.31
CA PHE A 124 -8.24 -3.58 15.11
C PHE A 124 -8.31 -2.65 13.89
N LEU A 125 -7.39 -2.85 12.94
CA LEU A 125 -7.36 -2.09 11.70
C LEU A 125 -8.49 -2.55 10.77
N PRO A 126 -9.26 -1.64 10.17
CA PRO A 126 -10.25 -2.00 9.16
C PRO A 126 -9.63 -2.55 7.87
N ARG A 127 -8.36 -2.20 7.62
CA ARG A 127 -7.58 -2.58 6.44
C ARG A 127 -6.09 -2.38 6.73
N PHE A 128 -5.24 -3.09 5.99
CA PHE A 128 -3.82 -2.77 5.83
C PHE A 128 -3.39 -3.12 4.41
N GLY A 129 -2.73 -2.20 3.71
CA GLY A 129 -2.26 -2.43 2.35
C GLY A 129 -1.69 -1.18 1.69
N LEU A 130 -1.51 -1.27 0.39
CA LEU A 130 -1.05 -0.18 -0.46
C LEU A 130 -2.21 0.35 -1.31
N LYS A 131 -2.24 1.66 -1.49
CA LYS A 131 -3.17 2.36 -2.38
C LYS A 131 -2.39 2.92 -3.56
N PHE A 132 -2.85 2.60 -4.76
CA PHE A 132 -2.32 3.08 -6.02
C PHE A 132 -3.37 3.95 -6.72
N CYS A 133 -2.94 5.06 -7.30
CA CYS A 133 -3.70 5.83 -8.27
C CYS A 133 -3.14 5.52 -9.65
N ILE A 134 -3.88 4.79 -10.47
CA ILE A 134 -3.47 4.40 -11.83
C ILE A 134 -4.05 5.36 -12.87
N PRO A 135 -3.42 5.48 -14.07
CA PRO A 135 -3.95 6.33 -15.15
C PRO A 135 -5.35 5.90 -15.59
N GLU A 136 -6.21 6.89 -15.90
CA GLU A 136 -7.60 6.67 -16.32
C GLU A 136 -7.73 5.73 -17.54
N LYS A 137 -6.75 5.71 -18.43
CA LYS A 137 -6.71 4.80 -19.59
C LYS A 137 -6.60 3.31 -19.23
N GLN A 138 -6.25 2.98 -17.98
CA GLN A 138 -6.10 1.61 -17.47
C GLN A 138 -7.35 1.19 -16.68
N GLN A 139 -8.47 1.05 -17.38
CA GLN A 139 -9.76 0.72 -16.76
C GLN A 139 -10.00 -0.78 -16.64
N GLU A 140 -9.31 -1.61 -17.42
CA GLU A 140 -9.45 -3.07 -17.34
C GLU A 140 -8.70 -3.63 -16.14
N VAL A 141 -9.39 -4.44 -15.36
CA VAL A 141 -8.85 -5.11 -14.17
C VAL A 141 -9.05 -6.61 -14.29
N ALA A 142 -7.97 -7.36 -14.16
CA ALA A 142 -8.01 -8.81 -13.98
C ALA A 142 -7.44 -9.15 -12.61
N TYR A 143 -8.13 -10.00 -11.85
CA TYR A 143 -7.62 -10.46 -10.56
C TYR A 143 -7.88 -11.95 -10.36
N PHE A 144 -6.95 -12.62 -9.71
CA PHE A 144 -7.12 -13.98 -9.21
C PHE A 144 -7.47 -13.93 -7.74
N GLY A 145 -8.64 -14.45 -7.36
CA GLY A 145 -9.10 -14.40 -5.99
C GLY A 145 -10.53 -14.92 -5.84
N TYR A 146 -11.09 -14.72 -4.65
CA TYR A 146 -12.51 -14.97 -4.43
C TYR A 146 -13.36 -13.92 -5.13
N GLY A 147 -14.36 -14.36 -5.88
CA GLY A 147 -15.32 -13.55 -6.63
C GLY A 147 -16.52 -14.36 -7.11
N PRO A 148 -17.35 -13.80 -7.99
CA PRO A 148 -17.33 -12.45 -8.57
C PRO A 148 -17.78 -11.35 -7.61
N HIS A 149 -18.40 -11.72 -6.48
CA HIS A 149 -18.90 -10.80 -5.47
C HIS A 149 -17.90 -10.57 -4.35
N GLU A 150 -18.13 -9.55 -3.53
CA GLU A 150 -17.36 -9.32 -2.30
C GLU A 150 -17.32 -10.58 -1.44
N SER A 151 -16.13 -10.92 -0.95
CA SER A 151 -15.91 -12.07 -0.07
C SER A 151 -15.27 -11.62 1.25
N TYR A 152 -15.91 -12.02 2.35
CA TYR A 152 -15.43 -11.84 3.71
C TYR A 152 -15.38 -13.20 4.42
N CYS A 153 -14.71 -13.29 5.58
CA CYS A 153 -14.57 -14.55 6.32
C CYS A 153 -15.91 -15.21 6.71
N ASP A 154 -16.97 -14.43 6.80
CA ASP A 154 -18.35 -14.86 7.08
C ASP A 154 -19.25 -14.97 5.84
N LYS A 155 -18.70 -14.77 4.63
CA LYS A 155 -19.48 -14.67 3.38
C LYS A 155 -18.82 -15.41 2.21
N HIS A 156 -18.08 -16.49 2.49
CA HIS A 156 -17.36 -17.24 1.44
C HIS A 156 -18.24 -18.11 0.54
N GLN A 157 -19.43 -18.51 1.00
CA GLN A 157 -20.27 -19.48 0.29
C GLN A 157 -20.80 -18.97 -1.06
N ALA A 158 -20.86 -17.64 -1.26
CA ALA A 158 -21.29 -17.01 -2.50
C ALA A 158 -20.12 -16.74 -3.47
N SER A 159 -18.91 -17.13 -3.11
CA SER A 159 -17.69 -16.80 -3.86
C SER A 159 -16.85 -18.06 -4.08
N TYR A 160 -16.09 -18.07 -5.17
CA TYR A 160 -15.14 -19.14 -5.51
C TYR A 160 -13.83 -18.54 -6.04
N MET A 161 -12.77 -19.32 -6.01
CA MET A 161 -11.45 -18.90 -6.50
C MET A 161 -11.37 -19.05 -8.00
N ASP A 162 -11.12 -17.96 -8.72
CA ASP A 162 -10.93 -17.95 -10.17
C ASP A 162 -10.22 -16.66 -10.61
N VAL A 163 -9.99 -16.51 -11.92
CA VAL A 163 -9.57 -15.25 -12.55
C VAL A 163 -10.82 -14.49 -12.98
N PHE A 164 -11.00 -13.31 -12.43
CA PHE A 164 -12.12 -12.44 -12.77
C PHE A 164 -11.65 -11.22 -13.55
N HIS A 165 -12.46 -10.76 -14.48
CA HIS A 165 -12.24 -9.56 -15.28
C HIS A 165 -13.36 -8.56 -15.01
N THR A 166 -12.99 -7.31 -14.80
CA THR A 166 -13.94 -6.21 -14.59
C THR A 166 -13.36 -4.90 -15.14
N THR A 167 -14.17 -3.89 -15.17
CA THR A 167 -13.74 -2.52 -15.52
C THR A 167 -14.01 -1.59 -14.35
N VAL A 168 -13.15 -0.58 -14.22
CA VAL A 168 -13.40 0.56 -13.31
C VAL A 168 -14.43 1.46 -13.99
N PRO A 169 -15.56 1.80 -13.34
CA PRO A 169 -16.58 2.68 -13.90
C PRO A 169 -16.11 4.13 -14.03
#